data_73a5ca7c53e9c743fb7bd9f7cdd856bc
#
_entry.id   73a5ca7c53e9c743fb7bd9f7cdd856bc
#
_cell.length_a   1.000
_cell.length_b   1.000
_cell.length_c   1.000
_cell.angle_alpha   90.00
_cell.angle_beta   90.00
_cell.angle_gamma   90.00
#
_symmetry.space_group_name_H-M   'P 1'
#
loop_
_entity.id
_entity.type
_entity.pdbx_description
1 polymer ?
#
loop_
_entity_poly.entity_id
_entity_poly.type
_entity_poly.pdbx_seq_one_letter_code
_entity_poly.pdbx_strand_id
1 'polypeptide(L)'
;DPLTVAHATRMLLKDLRSFAHPRWTQTGFRRAHGSEAQGTTMRNLFGQVDGTVNAQSGTDDFDELVWAREGWIAGGTSMVVRRIHMDLDRWDRLDRSGREQAVGRTLANGAPLTGVNERDEPDSAATTPIGFPVIPEFSHLRRARSDDRTQRIVRRGRRGPPATSRAAST
;
A
#
# COMPACT_ATOMS: atom_id res chain seq x y z
N ASP A 1 16.48 -6.69 8.17
CA ASP A 1 17.56 -6.25 9.03
C ASP A 1 17.99 -4.84 8.60
N PRO A 2 17.88 -3.83 9.50
CA PRO A 2 18.24 -2.45 9.19
C PRO A 2 19.73 -2.27 8.84
N LEU A 3 20.62 -3.04 9.45
CA LEU A 3 22.05 -2.96 9.19
C LEU A 3 22.38 -3.38 7.76
N THR A 4 21.81 -4.49 7.30
CA THR A 4 21.96 -4.96 5.92
C THR A 4 21.45 -3.93 4.91
N VAL A 5 20.30 -3.34 5.17
CA VAL A 5 19.73 -2.29 4.29
C VAL A 5 20.63 -1.05 4.27
N ALA A 6 21.12 -0.60 5.42
CA ALA A 6 22.03 0.54 5.51
C ALA A 6 23.33 0.28 4.74
N HIS A 7 23.91 -0.92 4.89
CA HIS A 7 25.12 -1.31 4.17
C HIS A 7 24.88 -1.36 2.65
N ALA A 8 23.82 -2.03 2.20
CA ALA A 8 23.48 -2.11 0.78
C ALA A 8 23.25 -0.72 0.16
N THR A 9 22.52 0.15 0.84
CA THR A 9 22.30 1.54 0.40
C THR A 9 23.63 2.28 0.26
N ARG A 10 24.53 2.14 1.25
CA ARG A 10 25.86 2.78 1.20
C ARG A 10 26.69 2.28 0.02
N MET A 11 26.67 0.97 -0.25
CA MET A 11 27.42 0.40 -1.39
C MET A 11 26.86 0.89 -2.72
N LEU A 12 25.54 0.87 -2.91
CA LEU A 12 24.90 1.42 -4.11
C LEU A 12 25.25 2.89 -4.34
N LEU A 13 25.19 3.72 -3.30
CA LEU A 13 25.57 5.13 -3.40
C LEU A 13 27.05 5.32 -3.71
N LYS A 14 27.92 4.45 -3.20
CA LYS A 14 29.34 4.47 -3.53
C LYS A 14 29.58 4.16 -5.01
N ASP A 15 28.93 3.13 -5.53
CA ASP A 15 29.13 2.67 -6.92
C ASP A 15 28.55 3.66 -7.93
N LEU A 16 27.46 4.33 -7.57
CA LEU A 16 26.81 5.33 -8.40
C LEU A 16 27.47 6.72 -8.36
N ARG A 17 28.45 6.94 -7.51
CA ARG A 17 29.01 8.28 -7.21
C ARG A 17 29.51 9.04 -8.43
N SER A 18 30.02 8.34 -9.43
CA SER A 18 30.52 8.95 -10.66
C SER A 18 29.40 9.30 -11.66
N PHE A 19 28.20 8.81 -11.45
CA PHE A 19 27.09 8.93 -12.39
C PHE A 19 25.90 9.71 -11.84
N ALA A 20 25.72 9.71 -10.52
CA ALA A 20 24.54 10.28 -9.89
C ALA A 20 24.81 10.77 -8.45
N HIS A 21 24.00 11.75 -8.02
CA HIS A 21 24.00 12.23 -6.64
C HIS A 21 22.62 12.01 -6.01
N PRO A 22 22.55 11.53 -4.75
CA PRO A 22 21.29 11.40 -4.05
C PRO A 22 20.69 12.79 -3.80
N ARG A 23 19.49 13.04 -4.27
CA ARG A 23 18.75 14.27 -3.95
C ARG A 23 18.06 14.22 -2.60
N TRP A 24 17.56 13.05 -2.25
CA TRP A 24 16.92 12.79 -0.95
C TRP A 24 16.95 11.29 -0.66
N THR A 25 16.80 10.95 0.57
CA THR A 25 16.62 9.57 1.03
C THR A 25 15.40 9.50 1.95
N GLN A 26 14.67 8.42 1.86
CA GLN A 26 13.56 8.12 2.74
C GLN A 26 13.72 6.70 3.25
N THR A 27 13.92 6.55 4.54
CA THR A 27 13.88 5.24 5.17
C THR A 27 12.44 4.80 5.38
N GLY A 28 12.20 3.52 5.26
CA GLY A 28 10.92 2.92 5.55
C GLY A 28 11.11 1.47 5.94
N PHE A 29 10.15 0.91 6.63
CA PHE A 29 10.22 -0.48 7.09
C PHE A 29 8.96 -1.25 6.69
N ARG A 30 9.13 -2.53 6.67
CA ARG A 30 8.07 -3.53 6.54
C ARG A 30 8.30 -4.56 7.64
N ARG A 31 7.46 -5.60 7.71
CA ARG A 31 7.71 -6.72 8.62
C ARG A 31 9.12 -7.31 8.40
N ALA A 32 9.72 -7.83 9.44
CA ALA A 32 10.99 -8.55 9.34
C ALA A 32 10.81 -9.85 8.53
N HIS A 33 11.84 -10.27 7.82
CA HIS A 33 11.82 -11.55 7.12
C HIS A 33 11.60 -12.69 8.12
N GLY A 34 10.68 -13.59 7.79
CA GLY A 34 10.35 -14.74 8.62
C GLY A 34 9.47 -14.46 9.85
N SER A 35 9.06 -13.20 10.09
CA SER A 35 8.17 -12.87 11.23
C SER A 35 6.73 -13.35 11.06
N GLU A 36 6.32 -13.66 9.85
CA GLU A 36 5.00 -14.17 9.52
C GLU A 36 5.09 -15.23 8.43
N ALA A 37 4.07 -16.08 8.31
CA ALA A 37 4.00 -17.08 7.26
C ALA A 37 4.06 -16.43 5.87
N GLN A 38 4.66 -17.14 4.91
CA GLN A 38 4.71 -16.69 3.52
C GLN A 38 3.28 -16.52 2.97
N GLY A 39 3.04 -15.42 2.24
CA GLY A 39 1.74 -15.11 1.68
C GLY A 39 0.79 -14.34 2.62
N THR A 40 1.13 -14.18 3.90
CA THR A 40 0.33 -13.36 4.82
C THR A 40 0.32 -11.90 4.36
N THR A 41 -0.85 -11.33 4.19
CA THR A 41 -1.01 -9.91 3.87
C THR A 41 -0.70 -9.06 5.10
N MET A 42 0.18 -8.08 4.94
CA MET A 42 0.61 -7.22 6.04
C MET A 42 -0.50 -6.24 6.49
N ARG A 43 -0.37 -5.73 7.72
CA ARG A 43 -1.20 -4.61 8.18
C ARG A 43 -0.45 -3.29 8.01
N ASN A 44 -1.19 -2.23 7.74
CA ASN A 44 -0.66 -0.86 7.73
C ASN A 44 -0.70 -0.24 9.15
N LEU A 45 -0.31 1.04 9.27
CA LEU A 45 -0.30 1.74 10.56
C LEU A 45 -1.71 2.00 11.14
N PHE A 46 -2.76 1.93 10.33
CA PHE A 46 -4.15 1.96 10.80
C PHE A 46 -4.63 0.61 11.37
N GLY A 47 -3.76 -0.41 11.37
CA GLY A 47 -4.10 -1.78 11.77
C GLY A 47 -4.87 -2.58 10.72
N GLN A 48 -5.12 -1.99 9.55
CA GLN A 48 -5.88 -2.62 8.47
C GLN A 48 -5.01 -3.55 7.62
N VAL A 49 -5.59 -4.66 7.15
CA VAL A 49 -4.97 -5.54 6.15
C VAL A 49 -4.78 -4.74 4.86
N ASP A 50 -3.55 -4.73 4.34
CA ASP A 50 -3.15 -3.82 3.26
C ASP A 50 -2.33 -4.53 2.19
N GLY A 51 -2.84 -4.53 0.97
CA GLY A 51 -2.17 -5.11 -0.19
C GLY A 51 -2.84 -6.35 -0.77
N THR A 52 -4.03 -6.72 -0.32
CA THR A 52 -4.79 -7.90 -0.75
C THR A 52 -4.94 -8.00 -2.27
N VAL A 53 -5.21 -6.88 -2.94
CA VAL A 53 -5.47 -6.83 -4.40
C VAL A 53 -4.23 -6.54 -5.24
N ASN A 54 -3.05 -6.46 -4.64
CA ASN A 54 -1.82 -6.33 -5.41
C ASN A 54 -1.54 -7.61 -6.19
N ALA A 55 -1.22 -7.46 -7.46
CA ALA A 55 -0.71 -8.55 -8.28
C ALA A 55 0.54 -9.18 -7.64
N GLN A 56 0.65 -10.48 -7.71
CA GLN A 56 1.76 -11.23 -7.13
C GLN A 56 2.93 -11.28 -8.10
N SER A 57 4.14 -11.04 -7.61
CA SER A 57 5.36 -11.17 -8.42
C SER A 57 5.48 -12.59 -9.00
N GLY A 58 5.80 -12.69 -10.28
CA GLY A 58 5.89 -13.95 -11.00
C GLY A 58 4.56 -14.42 -11.62
N THR A 59 3.56 -13.55 -11.69
CA THR A 59 2.31 -13.80 -12.42
C THR A 59 2.20 -12.88 -13.64
N ASP A 60 1.48 -13.33 -14.66
CA ASP A 60 1.23 -12.54 -15.88
C ASP A 60 0.54 -11.20 -15.55
N ASP A 61 -0.38 -11.19 -14.59
CA ASP A 61 -1.06 -9.97 -14.12
C ASP A 61 -0.06 -8.96 -13.52
N PHE A 62 0.96 -9.43 -12.81
CA PHE A 62 2.02 -8.56 -12.30
C PHE A 62 2.89 -8.00 -13.44
N ASP A 63 3.26 -8.85 -14.37
CA ASP A 63 4.14 -8.47 -15.48
C ASP A 63 3.43 -7.48 -16.42
N GLU A 64 2.13 -7.66 -16.63
CA GLU A 64 1.31 -6.72 -17.40
C GLU A 64 1.21 -5.35 -16.72
N LEU A 65 1.09 -5.31 -15.39
CA LEU A 65 0.92 -4.07 -14.62
C LEU A 65 2.23 -3.31 -14.37
N VAL A 66 3.35 -4.01 -14.34
CA VAL A 66 4.62 -3.43 -13.85
C VAL A 66 5.56 -3.09 -14.99
N TRP A 67 5.64 -3.93 -16.02
CA TRP A 67 6.65 -3.78 -17.06
C TRP A 67 6.10 -3.11 -18.32
N ALA A 68 6.77 -2.06 -18.76
CA ALA A 68 6.50 -1.46 -20.06
C ALA A 68 6.86 -2.45 -21.16
N ARG A 69 5.95 -2.67 -22.12
CA ARG A 69 6.14 -3.63 -23.21
C ARG A 69 6.73 -2.98 -24.47
N GLU A 70 6.55 -1.69 -24.60
CA GLU A 70 6.86 -0.95 -25.83
C GLU A 70 7.63 0.34 -25.55
N GLY A 71 8.14 0.94 -26.64
CA GLY A 71 8.83 2.21 -26.60
C GLY A 71 10.24 2.14 -26.01
N TRP A 72 10.83 3.29 -25.75
CA TRP A 72 12.21 3.43 -25.26
C TRP A 72 12.43 2.84 -23.85
N ILE A 73 11.37 2.65 -23.08
CA ILE A 73 11.40 2.10 -21.73
C ILE A 73 11.00 0.61 -21.69
N ALA A 74 10.88 -0.06 -22.84
CA ALA A 74 10.51 -1.48 -22.87
C ALA A 74 11.39 -2.32 -21.94
N GLY A 75 10.77 -3.19 -21.13
CA GLY A 75 11.42 -3.95 -20.06
C GLY A 75 11.70 -3.15 -18.77
N GLY A 76 11.45 -1.86 -18.77
CA GLY A 76 11.53 -1.00 -17.60
C GLY A 76 10.17 -0.79 -16.93
N THR A 77 10.13 0.09 -15.95
CA THR A 77 8.90 0.46 -15.23
C THR A 77 8.93 1.93 -14.83
N SER A 78 7.78 2.47 -14.49
CA SER A 78 7.67 3.79 -13.88
C SER A 78 7.23 3.66 -12.41
N MET A 79 7.67 4.59 -11.58
CA MET A 79 7.34 4.61 -10.16
C MET A 79 6.95 6.00 -9.70
N VAL A 80 5.81 6.10 -9.02
CA VAL A 80 5.40 7.31 -8.30
C VAL A 80 5.62 7.09 -6.81
N VAL A 81 6.41 7.96 -6.19
CA VAL A 81 6.63 7.93 -4.74
C VAL A 81 5.79 9.00 -4.07
N ARG A 82 4.94 8.59 -3.15
CA ARG A 82 4.14 9.49 -2.33
C ARG A 82 4.47 9.31 -0.86
N ARG A 83 4.72 10.39 -0.16
CA ARG A 83 4.83 10.41 1.29
C ARG A 83 3.50 10.87 1.88
N ILE A 84 2.85 9.97 2.61
CA ILE A 84 1.53 10.21 3.17
C ILE A 84 1.67 10.35 4.69
N HIS A 85 1.27 11.50 5.21
CA HIS A 85 1.11 11.71 6.64
C HIS A 85 -0.17 11.02 7.11
N MET A 86 -0.05 10.10 8.06
CA MET A 86 -1.18 9.39 8.65
C MET A 86 -1.48 9.98 10.03
N ASP A 87 -2.65 10.60 10.17
CA ASP A 87 -3.13 11.14 11.44
C ASP A 87 -3.67 9.99 12.30
N LEU A 88 -2.76 9.33 13.01
CA LEU A 88 -3.09 8.17 13.83
C LEU A 88 -3.90 8.55 15.07
N ASP A 89 -3.64 9.73 15.64
CA ASP A 89 -4.38 10.21 16.82
C ASP A 89 -5.85 10.43 16.49
N ARG A 90 -6.14 10.98 15.32
CA ARG A 90 -7.51 11.15 14.85
C ARG A 90 -8.15 9.81 14.47
N TRP A 91 -7.38 8.92 13.85
CA TRP A 91 -7.84 7.57 13.54
C TRP A 91 -8.24 6.79 14.79
N ASP A 92 -7.47 6.91 15.86
CA ASP A 92 -7.69 6.18 17.10
C ASP A 92 -8.93 6.64 17.90
N ARG A 93 -9.49 7.81 17.55
CA ARG A 93 -10.79 8.26 18.07
C ARG A 93 -12.00 7.55 17.46
N LEU A 94 -11.82 6.91 16.30
CA LEU A 94 -12.89 6.13 15.68
C LEU A 94 -13.03 4.79 16.41
N ASP A 95 -14.26 4.38 16.63
CA ASP A 95 -14.56 3.03 17.06
C ASP A 95 -14.27 2.00 15.95
N ARG A 96 -14.39 0.74 16.26
CA ARG A 96 -14.13 -0.33 15.32
C ARG A 96 -15.02 -0.23 14.07
N SER A 97 -16.32 0.00 14.28
CA SER A 97 -17.29 0.10 13.18
C SER A 97 -16.94 1.25 12.23
N GLY A 98 -16.64 2.42 12.79
CA GLY A 98 -16.22 3.58 12.00
C GLY A 98 -14.94 3.33 11.18
N ARG A 99 -13.96 2.64 11.77
CA ARG A 99 -12.72 2.24 11.04
C ARG A 99 -13.01 1.27 9.91
N GLU A 100 -13.85 0.25 10.15
CA GLU A 100 -14.23 -0.75 9.15
C GLU A 100 -15.03 -0.11 8.02
N GLN A 101 -15.97 0.77 8.31
CA GLN A 101 -16.74 1.52 7.31
C GLN A 101 -15.87 2.50 6.50
N ALA A 102 -14.94 3.21 7.14
CA ALA A 102 -14.02 4.12 6.44
C ALA A 102 -13.14 3.37 5.42
N VAL A 103 -12.78 2.13 5.72
CA VAL A 103 -11.97 1.29 4.81
C VAL A 103 -12.83 0.47 3.86
N GLY A 104 -14.01 0.02 4.29
CA GLY A 104 -14.89 -0.90 3.56
C GLY A 104 -14.53 -2.38 3.78
N ARG A 105 -13.68 -2.66 4.78
CA ARG A 105 -13.21 -4.01 5.13
C ARG A 105 -13.17 -4.20 6.64
N THR A 106 -13.37 -5.43 7.07
CA THR A 106 -13.27 -5.80 8.48
C THR A 106 -11.83 -5.66 9.00
N LEU A 107 -11.70 -5.24 10.26
CA LEU A 107 -10.41 -5.13 10.92
C LEU A 107 -9.82 -6.51 11.26
N ALA A 108 -10.69 -7.49 11.52
CA ALA A 108 -10.27 -8.82 11.99
C ALA A 108 -9.40 -9.55 10.96
N ASN A 109 -9.87 -9.68 9.73
CA ASN A 109 -9.24 -10.47 8.69
C ASN A 109 -9.13 -9.77 7.32
N GLY A 110 -9.58 -8.52 7.21
CA GLY A 110 -9.52 -7.77 5.95
C GLY A 110 -10.58 -8.18 4.92
N ALA A 111 -11.58 -8.97 5.29
CA ALA A 111 -12.69 -9.27 4.39
C ALA A 111 -13.45 -7.99 4.01
N PRO A 112 -13.95 -7.85 2.78
CA PRO A 112 -14.88 -6.78 2.46
C PRO A 112 -16.11 -6.86 3.37
N LEU A 113 -16.78 -5.76 3.67
CA LEU A 113 -17.97 -5.75 4.55
C LEU A 113 -19.13 -6.60 4.00
N THR A 114 -19.06 -6.99 2.74
CA THR A 114 -20.01 -7.89 2.05
C THR A 114 -19.48 -9.32 1.91
N GLY A 115 -18.32 -9.64 2.48
CA GLY A 115 -17.68 -10.95 2.39
C GLY A 115 -17.28 -11.52 3.75
N VAL A 116 -16.69 -12.69 3.74
CA VAL A 116 -16.23 -13.44 4.92
C VAL A 116 -14.71 -13.59 4.94
N ASN A 117 -14.09 -13.72 3.79
CA ASN A 117 -12.65 -13.93 3.62
C ASN A 117 -11.96 -12.68 3.05
N GLU A 118 -10.67 -12.52 3.34
CA GLU A 118 -9.86 -11.39 2.85
C GLU A 118 -9.96 -11.20 1.32
N ARG A 119 -10.00 -12.30 0.58
CA ARG A 119 -9.95 -12.30 -0.90
C ARG A 119 -11.32 -12.34 -1.57
N ASP A 120 -12.39 -12.31 -0.79
CA ASP A 120 -13.73 -12.24 -1.36
C ASP A 120 -13.89 -10.97 -2.19
N GLU A 121 -14.64 -11.11 -3.27
CA GLU A 121 -14.95 -9.98 -4.14
C GLU A 121 -15.98 -9.07 -3.46
N PRO A 122 -15.70 -7.77 -3.30
CA PRO A 122 -16.64 -6.85 -2.67
C PRO A 122 -17.84 -6.58 -3.58
N ASP A 123 -19.03 -6.73 -3.03
CA ASP A 123 -20.29 -6.34 -3.69
C ASP A 123 -20.61 -4.88 -3.35
N SER A 124 -20.34 -3.99 -4.30
CA SER A 124 -20.63 -2.56 -4.15
C SER A 124 -22.13 -2.22 -4.30
N ALA A 125 -22.94 -3.14 -4.81
CA ALA A 125 -24.38 -2.94 -4.97
C ALA A 125 -25.17 -3.40 -3.74
N ALA A 126 -24.58 -4.20 -2.85
CA ALA A 126 -25.24 -4.70 -1.67
C ALA A 126 -25.74 -3.58 -0.75
N THR A 127 -27.00 -3.69 -0.33
CA THR A 127 -27.66 -2.75 0.58
C THR A 127 -28.14 -3.45 1.85
N THR A 128 -28.25 -2.68 2.91
CA THR A 128 -28.92 -3.08 4.14
C THR A 128 -30.43 -3.21 3.94
N PRO A 129 -31.18 -3.86 4.83
CA PRO A 129 -32.65 -3.95 4.74
C PRO A 129 -33.36 -2.61 4.67
N ILE A 130 -32.73 -1.54 5.09
CA ILE A 130 -33.26 -0.16 5.05
C ILE A 130 -32.68 0.67 3.90
N GLY A 131 -32.00 0.02 2.93
CA GLY A 131 -31.58 0.63 1.67
C GLY A 131 -30.23 1.35 1.67
N PHE A 132 -29.47 1.36 2.77
CA PHE A 132 -28.12 1.95 2.78
C PHE A 132 -27.08 0.98 2.21
N PRO A 133 -26.05 1.48 1.48
CA PRO A 133 -24.95 0.64 1.03
C PRO A 133 -24.24 -0.06 2.20
N VAL A 134 -24.00 -1.37 2.09
CA VAL A 134 -23.22 -2.13 3.10
C VAL A 134 -21.78 -1.64 3.11
N ILE A 135 -21.20 -1.41 1.93
CA ILE A 135 -19.89 -0.75 1.79
C ILE A 135 -20.14 0.71 1.48
N PRO A 136 -19.87 1.65 2.40
CA PRO A 136 -20.16 3.06 2.21
C PRO A 136 -19.46 3.65 0.97
N GLU A 137 -20.08 4.58 0.30
CA GLU A 137 -19.53 5.24 -0.90
C GLU A 137 -18.23 6.02 -0.61
N PHE A 138 -18.10 6.55 0.60
CA PHE A 138 -16.89 7.23 1.05
C PHE A 138 -15.74 6.27 1.41
N SER A 139 -15.98 4.96 1.48
CA SER A 139 -14.97 4.00 1.90
C SER A 139 -13.76 3.97 0.96
N HIS A 140 -12.60 3.72 1.53
CA HIS A 140 -11.37 3.58 0.76
C HIS A 140 -11.49 2.50 -0.32
N LEU A 141 -12.13 1.38 -0.01
CA LEU A 141 -12.32 0.26 -0.94
C LEU A 141 -13.04 0.70 -2.22
N ARG A 142 -14.18 1.42 -2.10
CA ARG A 142 -14.94 1.89 -3.27
C ARG A 142 -14.19 2.96 -4.06
N ARG A 143 -13.50 3.88 -3.38
CA ARG A 143 -12.80 4.99 -4.01
C ARG A 143 -11.46 4.62 -4.64
N ALA A 144 -10.79 3.61 -4.10
CA ALA A 144 -9.46 3.20 -4.57
C ALA A 144 -9.49 2.09 -5.61
N ARG A 145 -10.65 1.45 -5.82
CA ARG A 145 -10.85 0.41 -6.81
C ARG A 145 -11.19 1.03 -8.16
N SER A 146 -10.63 0.49 -9.21
CA SER A 146 -11.04 0.73 -10.59
C SER A 146 -11.35 -0.61 -11.25
N ASP A 147 -12.47 -0.68 -11.95
CA ASP A 147 -12.83 -1.82 -12.79
C ASP A 147 -12.07 -1.77 -14.13
N ASP A 148 -11.54 -0.62 -14.49
CA ASP A 148 -10.67 -0.44 -15.65
C ASP A 148 -9.26 -0.97 -15.34
N ARG A 149 -8.88 -2.03 -16.02
CA ARG A 149 -7.55 -2.66 -15.86
C ARG A 149 -6.41 -1.71 -16.17
N THR A 150 -6.59 -0.76 -17.09
CA THR A 150 -5.57 0.21 -17.47
C THR A 150 -5.25 1.21 -16.37
N GLN A 151 -6.14 1.37 -15.39
CA GLN A 151 -5.96 2.24 -14.23
C GLN A 151 -5.41 1.51 -13.00
N ARG A 152 -5.17 0.21 -13.10
CA ARG A 152 -4.59 -0.57 -12.01
C ARG A 152 -3.11 -0.26 -11.86
N ILE A 153 -2.65 -0.25 -10.62
CA ILE A 153 -1.25 -0.06 -10.25
C ILE A 153 -0.86 -1.02 -9.12
N VAL A 154 0.39 -1.42 -9.09
CA VAL A 154 0.94 -2.14 -7.92
C VAL A 154 1.32 -1.12 -6.86
N ARG A 155 0.69 -1.20 -5.69
CA ARG A 155 0.96 -0.32 -4.55
C ARG A 155 1.87 -1.01 -3.54
N ARG A 156 2.98 -0.36 -3.22
CA ARG A 156 3.93 -0.88 -2.23
C ARG A 156 4.09 0.11 -1.08
N GLY A 157 3.26 -0.07 -0.05
CA GLY A 157 3.38 0.70 1.19
C GLY A 157 4.68 0.38 1.93
N ARG A 158 5.31 1.40 2.48
CA ARG A 158 6.40 1.32 3.44
C ARG A 158 6.06 2.26 4.59
N ARG A 159 6.32 1.81 5.82
CA ARG A 159 6.19 2.66 7.00
C ARG A 159 7.47 3.43 7.17
N GLY A 160 7.39 4.74 7.36
CA GLY A 160 8.53 5.58 7.66
C GLY A 160 8.41 6.18 9.05
N PRO A 161 9.50 6.67 9.64
CA PRO A 161 9.42 7.47 10.84
C PRO A 161 8.54 8.70 10.58
N PRO A 162 7.90 9.27 11.63
CA PRO A 162 7.17 10.52 11.51
C PRO A 162 8.10 11.57 10.87
N ALA A 163 7.54 12.42 10.04
CA ALA A 163 8.29 13.49 9.41
C ALA A 163 8.80 14.43 10.52
N THR A 164 10.08 14.36 10.84
CA THR A 164 10.72 15.45 11.58
C THR A 164 10.71 16.66 10.66
N SER A 165 9.99 17.71 11.05
CA SER A 165 10.08 19.00 10.41
C SER A 165 11.51 19.52 10.60
N ARG A 166 12.39 19.29 9.65
CA ARG A 166 13.56 20.16 9.53
C ARG A 166 13.03 21.50 9.04
N ALA A 167 12.98 22.47 9.93
CA ALA A 167 12.88 23.85 9.53
C ALA A 167 13.98 24.11 8.49
N ALA A 168 13.59 24.60 7.33
CA ALA A 168 14.53 25.10 6.35
C ALA A 168 15.23 26.29 7.03
N SER A 169 16.47 26.12 7.41
CA SER A 169 17.35 27.25 7.67
C SER A 169 17.70 27.82 6.31
N THR A 170 17.18 29.03 6.06
CA THR A 170 17.60 29.96 5.01
C THR A 170 19.10 30.18 4.99
#